data_54a2c10e443d1609e5626ed7bdf703bb
#
_entry.id   54a2c10e443d1609e5626ed7bdf703bb
#
_cell.length_a   1.000
_cell.length_b   1.000
_cell.length_c   1.000
_cell.angle_alpha   90.00
_cell.angle_beta   90.00
_cell.angle_gamma   90.00
#
_symmetry.space_group_name_H-M   'P 1'
#
loop_
_entity.id
_entity.type
_entity.pdbx_description
1 polymer ?
#
loop_
_entity_poly.entity_id
_entity_poly.type
_entity_poly.pdbx_seq_one_letter_code
_entity_poly.pdbx_strand_id
1 'polypeptide(L)'
;SHKLEFKYETEWGLNYTASINIENDRPTGDLHFIPVTATPNADGVYPEISRIHTSELSATLGYCPNQTYINTKQRRYPVNLDAPEFDITHTMGVKGFLGGDYNSNVTEVKLYKRQWLGSWGYINLHVIGRAQWNKVPFPLLCMPPVSLTYFNDVNDETFDFMRDMEFRN
;
A
#
# COMPACT_ATOMS: atom_id res chain seq x y z
N SER A 1 2.49 -16.25 -0.90
CA SER A 1 2.92 -15.09 -1.70
C SER A 1 4.37 -15.22 -2.09
N HIS A 2 4.73 -14.73 -3.28
CA HIS A 2 6.10 -14.63 -3.78
C HIS A 2 6.35 -13.18 -4.19
N LYS A 3 7.42 -12.57 -3.67
CA LYS A 3 7.81 -11.19 -3.99
C LYS A 3 9.24 -11.17 -4.50
N LEU A 4 9.45 -10.53 -5.64
CA LEU A 4 10.76 -10.15 -6.15
C LEU A 4 10.85 -8.62 -6.12
N GLU A 5 11.91 -8.11 -5.53
CA GLU A 5 12.11 -6.67 -5.38
C GLU A 5 13.51 -6.28 -5.84
N PHE A 6 13.57 -5.24 -6.65
CA PHE A 6 14.80 -4.56 -7.04
C PHE A 6 14.76 -3.15 -6.49
N LYS A 7 15.82 -2.75 -5.75
CA LYS A 7 15.97 -1.44 -5.16
C LYS A 7 17.27 -0.80 -5.60
N TYR A 8 17.19 0.45 -6.03
CA TYR A 8 18.35 1.28 -6.38
C TYR A 8 18.27 2.61 -5.65
N GLU A 9 19.34 2.98 -4.95
CA GLU A 9 19.46 4.21 -4.18
C GLU A 9 20.59 5.06 -4.72
N THR A 10 20.33 6.35 -4.94
CA THR A 10 21.34 7.33 -5.34
C THR A 10 21.94 8.04 -4.13
N GLU A 11 23.13 8.62 -4.27
CA GLU A 11 23.78 9.38 -3.21
C GLU A 11 23.08 10.70 -2.89
N TRP A 12 22.34 11.26 -3.87
CA TRP A 12 21.64 12.54 -3.73
C TRP A 12 20.18 12.42 -3.30
N GLY A 13 19.79 11.25 -2.82
CA GLY A 13 18.51 11.02 -2.15
C GLY A 13 17.37 10.57 -3.05
N LEU A 14 17.61 10.20 -4.30
CA LEU A 14 16.61 9.59 -5.16
C LEU A 14 16.69 8.08 -5.05
N ASN A 15 15.55 7.43 -4.85
CA ASN A 15 15.40 5.99 -4.68
C ASN A 15 14.42 5.45 -5.71
N TYR A 16 14.75 4.31 -6.31
CA TYR A 16 13.87 3.58 -7.22
C TYR A 16 13.66 2.17 -6.68
N THR A 17 12.43 1.75 -6.57
CA THR A 17 12.08 0.39 -6.23
C THR A 17 11.13 -0.16 -7.27
N ALA A 18 11.45 -1.32 -7.83
CA ALA A 18 10.56 -2.07 -8.69
C ALA A 18 10.30 -3.43 -8.05
N SER A 19 9.04 -3.86 -7.97
CA SER A 19 8.72 -5.16 -7.41
C SER A 19 7.63 -5.87 -8.18
N ILE A 20 7.72 -7.20 -8.16
CA ILE A 20 6.68 -8.10 -8.67
C ILE A 20 6.19 -8.90 -7.47
N ASN A 21 4.91 -8.86 -7.22
CA ASN A 21 4.26 -9.63 -6.17
C ASN A 21 3.23 -10.59 -6.79
N ILE A 22 3.28 -11.86 -6.39
CA ILE A 22 2.31 -12.88 -6.77
C ILE A 22 1.70 -13.41 -5.49
N GLU A 23 0.39 -13.28 -5.38
CA GLU A 23 -0.34 -13.70 -4.20
C GLU A 23 -1.52 -14.58 -4.57
N ASN A 24 -1.81 -15.52 -3.69
CA ASN A 24 -2.92 -16.45 -3.85
C ASN A 24 -3.66 -16.52 -2.53
N ASP A 25 -4.81 -15.86 -2.49
CA ASP A 25 -5.64 -15.75 -1.32
C ASP A 25 -6.86 -16.65 -1.44
N ARG A 26 -7.20 -17.28 -0.33
CA ARG A 26 -8.42 -18.06 -0.19
C ARG A 26 -9.28 -17.42 0.89
N PRO A 27 -10.49 -16.96 0.55
CA PRO A 27 -11.44 -16.51 1.55
C PRO A 27 -11.70 -17.65 2.56
N THR A 28 -11.69 -17.32 3.84
CA THR A 28 -11.99 -18.25 4.92
C THR A 28 -13.14 -17.73 5.78
N GLY A 29 -13.94 -18.62 6.35
CA GLY A 29 -15.10 -18.26 7.15
C GLY A 29 -16.37 -18.07 6.33
N ASP A 30 -17.35 -17.36 6.92
CA ASP A 30 -18.69 -17.18 6.35
C ASP A 30 -18.81 -15.99 5.39
N LEU A 31 -17.68 -15.40 4.98
CA LEU A 31 -17.65 -14.29 4.03
C LEU A 31 -17.63 -14.81 2.59
N HIS A 32 -18.74 -14.62 1.90
CA HIS A 32 -18.90 -14.99 0.50
C HIS A 32 -18.58 -13.79 -0.39
N PHE A 33 -17.63 -13.94 -1.31
CA PHE A 33 -17.26 -12.88 -2.25
C PHE A 33 -17.80 -13.21 -3.65
N ILE A 34 -18.48 -12.21 -4.24
CA ILE A 34 -19.03 -12.31 -5.59
C ILE A 34 -18.10 -11.53 -6.56
N PRO A 35 -17.75 -12.09 -7.72
CA PRO A 35 -16.98 -11.36 -8.73
C PRO A 35 -17.70 -10.08 -9.18
N VAL A 36 -16.97 -8.98 -9.42
CA VAL A 36 -17.54 -7.70 -9.88
C VAL A 36 -18.33 -7.84 -11.18
N THR A 37 -17.97 -8.80 -12.02
CA THR A 37 -18.59 -9.06 -13.33
C THR A 37 -19.48 -10.31 -13.32
N ALA A 38 -19.83 -10.83 -12.12
CA ALA A 38 -20.64 -12.03 -12.04
C ALA A 38 -22.05 -11.79 -12.56
N THR A 39 -22.50 -12.69 -13.43
CA THR A 39 -23.90 -12.82 -13.81
C THR A 39 -24.52 -13.98 -13.03
N PRO A 40 -25.76 -13.86 -12.54
CA PRO A 40 -26.42 -14.95 -11.85
C PRO A 40 -26.58 -16.16 -12.78
N ASN A 41 -26.45 -17.35 -12.22
CA ASN A 41 -26.76 -18.59 -12.90
C ASN A 41 -28.26 -18.69 -13.20
N ALA A 42 -28.68 -19.72 -13.92
CA ALA A 42 -30.10 -19.97 -14.26
C ALA A 42 -31.03 -20.01 -13.03
N ASP A 43 -30.49 -20.35 -11.87
CA ASP A 43 -31.20 -20.39 -10.59
C ASP A 43 -31.14 -19.06 -9.81
N GLY A 44 -30.62 -18.01 -10.40
CA GLY A 44 -30.51 -16.68 -9.77
C GLY A 44 -29.38 -16.57 -8.74
N VAL A 45 -28.51 -17.57 -8.62
CA VAL A 45 -27.40 -17.62 -7.66
C VAL A 45 -26.13 -17.06 -8.32
N TYR A 46 -25.45 -16.15 -7.65
CA TYR A 46 -24.17 -15.62 -8.11
C TYR A 46 -23.04 -16.61 -7.80
N PRO A 47 -22.09 -16.81 -8.73
CA PRO A 47 -20.92 -17.66 -8.46
C PRO A 47 -20.06 -17.02 -7.37
N GLU A 48 -19.65 -17.82 -6.40
CA GLU A 48 -18.76 -17.40 -5.33
C GLU A 48 -17.29 -17.52 -5.74
N ILE A 49 -16.46 -16.61 -5.23
CA ILE A 49 -15.02 -16.66 -5.41
C ILE A 49 -14.43 -17.59 -4.36
N SER A 50 -13.91 -18.72 -4.78
CA SER A 50 -13.21 -19.67 -3.90
C SER A 50 -11.70 -19.36 -3.75
N ARG A 51 -11.14 -18.58 -4.66
CA ARG A 51 -9.72 -18.24 -4.70
C ARG A 51 -9.51 -16.95 -5.48
N ILE A 52 -8.58 -16.13 -5.02
CA ILE A 52 -8.16 -14.89 -5.67
C ILE A 52 -6.67 -14.98 -5.94
N HIS A 53 -6.29 -14.94 -7.21
CA HIS A 53 -4.90 -14.80 -7.63
C HIS A 53 -4.64 -13.36 -8.03
N THR A 54 -3.65 -12.75 -7.40
CA THR A 54 -3.18 -11.42 -7.77
C THR A 54 -1.74 -11.47 -8.26
N SER A 55 -1.48 -10.78 -9.35
CA SER A 55 -0.13 -10.57 -9.87
C SER A 55 0.06 -9.09 -10.06
N GLU A 56 0.91 -8.51 -9.24
CA GLU A 56 1.08 -7.06 -9.15
C GLU A 56 2.50 -6.66 -9.52
N LEU A 57 2.58 -5.62 -10.33
CA LEU A 57 3.82 -4.94 -10.66
C LEU A 57 3.79 -3.58 -9.98
N SER A 58 4.75 -3.29 -9.11
CA SER A 58 4.85 -2.00 -8.40
C SER A 58 6.13 -1.28 -8.77
N ALA A 59 6.02 0.02 -8.95
CA ALA A 59 7.14 0.93 -9.11
C ALA A 59 7.02 2.05 -8.08
N THR A 60 8.07 2.26 -7.31
CA THR A 60 8.17 3.35 -6.33
C THR A 60 9.29 4.30 -6.71
N LEU A 61 8.99 5.57 -6.69
CA LEU A 61 9.95 6.66 -6.79
C LEU A 61 9.97 7.38 -5.44
N GLY A 62 11.10 7.31 -4.75
CA GLY A 62 11.32 8.00 -3.48
C GLY A 62 12.33 9.13 -3.65
N TYR A 63 12.10 10.22 -2.97
CA TYR A 63 13.01 11.37 -2.93
C TYR A 63 13.18 11.90 -1.51
N CYS A 64 14.42 11.86 -1.03
CA CYS A 64 14.80 12.31 0.30
C CYS A 64 16.02 13.24 0.19
N PRO A 65 15.81 14.54 -0.12
CA PRO A 65 16.90 15.49 -0.25
C PRO A 65 17.62 15.73 1.08
N ASN A 66 18.91 15.98 1.00
CA ASN A 66 19.78 16.28 2.16
C ASN A 66 19.88 15.14 3.18
N GLN A 67 19.54 13.90 2.79
CA GLN A 67 19.73 12.75 3.62
C GLN A 67 21.21 12.38 3.67
N THR A 68 21.77 12.33 4.88
CA THR A 68 23.13 11.82 5.12
C THR A 68 23.05 10.39 5.60
N TYR A 69 23.96 9.55 5.10
CA TYR A 69 23.99 8.12 5.46
C TYR A 69 25.33 7.74 6.07
N ILE A 70 25.27 6.86 7.07
CA ILE A 70 26.43 6.13 7.56
C ILE A 70 26.40 4.75 6.92
N ASN A 71 27.45 4.43 6.16
CA ASN A 71 27.63 3.13 5.55
C ASN A 71 28.39 2.20 6.50
N THR A 72 27.72 1.14 6.94
CA THR A 72 28.39 0.05 7.66
C THR A 72 28.62 -1.13 6.71
N LYS A 73 29.40 -2.12 7.14
CA LYS A 73 29.64 -3.34 6.32
C LYS A 73 28.36 -4.13 5.97
N GLN A 74 27.29 -3.91 6.72
CA GLN A 74 26.05 -4.70 6.58
C GLN A 74 24.84 -3.86 6.15
N ARG A 75 24.80 -2.58 6.52
CA ARG A 75 23.63 -1.70 6.31
C ARG A 75 24.04 -0.25 6.15
N ARG A 76 23.19 0.47 5.42
CA ARG A 76 23.21 1.92 5.29
C ARG A 76 22.16 2.51 6.23
N TYR A 77 22.57 3.42 7.12
CA TYR A 77 21.67 4.05 8.09
C TYR A 77 21.51 5.54 7.77
N PRO A 78 20.27 6.04 7.67
CA PRO A 78 20.03 7.47 7.58
C PRO A 78 20.38 8.15 8.89
N VAL A 79 21.06 9.28 8.84
CA VAL A 79 21.48 10.06 10.01
C VAL A 79 20.62 11.28 10.23
N ASN A 80 20.20 11.91 9.14
CA ASN A 80 19.39 13.11 9.21
C ASN A 80 17.90 12.76 9.31
N LEU A 81 17.35 12.82 10.52
CA LEU A 81 15.94 12.51 10.80
C LEU A 81 14.98 13.63 10.36
N ASP A 82 15.51 14.80 9.96
CA ASP A 82 14.72 15.97 9.58
C ASP A 82 14.56 16.10 8.06
N ALA A 83 15.27 15.25 7.31
CA ALA A 83 15.15 15.23 5.87
C ALA A 83 13.71 14.90 5.47
N PRO A 84 13.08 15.69 4.58
CA PRO A 84 11.76 15.35 4.07
C PRO A 84 11.86 14.10 3.20
N GLU A 85 10.90 13.21 3.33
CA GLU A 85 10.78 12.00 2.52
C GLU A 85 9.49 12.11 1.70
N PHE A 86 9.61 11.91 0.41
CA PHE A 86 8.51 11.88 -0.52
C PHE A 86 8.58 10.59 -1.33
N ASP A 87 7.53 9.80 -1.26
CA ASP A 87 7.40 8.56 -2.02
C ASP A 87 6.13 8.58 -2.86
N ILE A 88 6.26 8.18 -4.10
CA ILE A 88 5.15 7.87 -4.97
C ILE A 88 5.27 6.42 -5.44
N THR A 89 4.27 5.63 -5.16
CA THR A 89 4.18 4.22 -5.56
C THR A 89 3.01 4.02 -6.51
N HIS A 90 3.27 3.38 -7.62
CA HIS A 90 2.22 2.95 -8.53
C HIS A 90 2.23 1.44 -8.65
N THR A 91 1.09 0.82 -8.34
CA THR A 91 0.90 -0.64 -8.38
C THR A 91 -0.13 -0.99 -9.43
N MET A 92 0.24 -1.87 -10.34
CA MET A 92 -0.62 -2.40 -11.38
C MET A 92 -0.78 -3.91 -11.23
N GLY A 93 -1.99 -4.37 -10.99
CA GLY A 93 -2.36 -5.78 -11.16
C GLY A 93 -2.81 -6.01 -12.59
N VAL A 94 -2.28 -7.04 -13.24
CA VAL A 94 -2.57 -7.36 -14.64
C VAL A 94 -3.24 -8.71 -14.74
N LYS A 95 -4.50 -8.70 -15.22
CA LYS A 95 -5.25 -9.94 -15.48
C LYS A 95 -4.55 -10.79 -16.54
N GLY A 96 -4.38 -12.08 -16.24
CA GLY A 96 -3.72 -13.03 -17.12
C GLY A 96 -2.19 -13.05 -17.02
N PHE A 97 -1.57 -12.03 -16.40
CA PHE A 97 -0.14 -12.04 -16.16
C PHE A 97 0.15 -12.90 -14.92
N LEU A 98 1.03 -13.88 -15.04
CA LEU A 98 1.43 -14.81 -13.98
C LEU A 98 0.26 -15.41 -13.17
N GLY A 99 -0.91 -15.56 -13.79
CA GLY A 99 -2.10 -16.13 -13.16
C GLY A 99 -3.02 -15.14 -12.48
N GLY A 100 -2.81 -13.83 -12.60
CA GLY A 100 -3.68 -12.81 -12.02
C GLY A 100 -5.10 -12.85 -12.57
N ASP A 101 -6.10 -12.79 -11.68
CA ASP A 101 -7.52 -12.85 -12.01
C ASP A 101 -8.12 -11.48 -12.31
N TYR A 102 -7.53 -10.42 -11.74
CA TYR A 102 -8.08 -9.06 -11.78
C TYR A 102 -7.06 -8.02 -12.25
N ASN A 103 -7.59 -6.97 -12.85
CA ASN A 103 -6.81 -5.75 -13.07
C ASN A 103 -6.99 -4.86 -11.83
N SER A 104 -5.89 -4.43 -11.24
CA SER A 104 -5.87 -3.42 -10.19
C SER A 104 -4.97 -2.27 -10.61
N ASN A 105 -5.28 -1.06 -10.17
CA ASN A 105 -4.49 0.12 -10.50
C ASN A 105 -4.57 1.09 -9.33
N VAL A 106 -3.51 1.17 -8.55
CA VAL A 106 -3.44 1.92 -7.32
C VAL A 106 -2.24 2.84 -7.34
N THR A 107 -2.46 4.11 -6.99
CA THR A 107 -1.38 5.07 -6.77
C THR A 107 -1.38 5.49 -5.32
N GLU A 108 -0.24 5.44 -4.68
CA GLU A 108 -0.02 5.88 -3.32
C GLU A 108 1.04 6.97 -3.29
N VAL A 109 0.78 8.02 -2.52
CA VAL A 109 1.72 9.12 -2.27
C VAL A 109 1.90 9.23 -0.78
N LYS A 110 3.14 9.23 -0.33
CA LYS A 110 3.53 9.44 1.07
C LYS A 110 4.44 10.64 1.16
N LEU A 111 4.19 11.48 2.15
CA LEU A 111 5.04 12.59 2.53
C LEU A 111 5.31 12.50 4.03
N TYR A 112 6.58 12.49 4.39
CA TYR A 112 7.01 12.58 5.77
C TYR A 112 7.95 13.76 5.96
N LYS A 113 7.76 14.51 7.05
CA LYS A 113 8.70 15.54 7.48
C LYS A 113 8.66 15.71 8.98
N ARG A 114 9.85 15.76 9.61
CA ARG A 114 10.02 16.23 10.97
C ARG A 114 10.37 17.71 10.97
N GLN A 115 9.64 18.49 11.76
CA GLN A 115 9.90 19.92 11.97
C GLN A 115 10.21 20.19 13.41
N TRP A 116 11.39 20.70 13.69
CA TRP A 116 11.80 21.12 15.03
C TRP A 116 11.19 22.49 15.39
N LEU A 117 10.69 22.58 16.62
CA LEU A 117 10.11 23.79 17.20
C LEU A 117 11.02 24.43 18.27
N GLY A 118 12.31 24.24 18.15
CA GLY A 118 13.30 24.70 19.14
C GLY A 118 13.15 24.00 20.47
N SER A 119 13.05 24.77 21.57
CA SER A 119 12.88 24.23 22.94
C SER A 119 11.53 23.52 23.20
N TRP A 120 10.58 23.66 22.28
CA TRP A 120 9.24 23.06 22.38
C TRP A 120 9.18 21.62 21.86
N GLY A 121 10.30 21.12 21.30
CA GLY A 121 10.35 19.77 20.76
C GLY A 121 10.22 19.73 19.24
N TYR A 122 9.50 18.73 18.69
CA TYR A 122 9.30 18.57 17.24
C TYR A 122 7.89 18.10 16.91
N ILE A 123 7.47 18.35 15.66
CA ILE A 123 6.26 17.83 15.06
C ILE A 123 6.66 16.89 13.92
N ASN A 124 6.07 15.70 13.87
CA ASN A 124 6.11 14.83 12.72
C ASN A 124 4.88 15.08 11.85
N LEU A 125 5.10 15.44 10.60
CA LEU A 125 4.04 15.56 9.59
C LEU A 125 4.05 14.31 8.72
N HIS A 126 2.96 13.57 8.74
CA HIS A 126 2.70 12.41 7.89
C HIS A 126 1.49 12.69 7.02
N VAL A 127 1.66 12.60 5.72
CA VAL A 127 0.56 12.72 4.75
C VAL A 127 0.58 11.51 3.85
N ILE A 128 -0.52 10.76 3.82
CA ILE A 128 -0.69 9.59 2.96
C ILE A 128 -1.93 9.83 2.11
N GLY A 129 -1.74 9.73 0.80
CA GLY A 129 -2.83 9.74 -0.18
C GLY A 129 -2.81 8.46 -0.99
N ARG A 130 -3.96 7.82 -1.16
CA ARG A 130 -4.10 6.60 -1.94
C ARG A 130 -5.31 6.72 -2.85
N ALA A 131 -5.12 6.37 -4.12
CA ALA A 131 -6.16 6.40 -5.13
C ALA A 131 -6.20 5.07 -5.89
N GLN A 132 -7.37 4.47 -5.95
CA GLN A 132 -7.66 3.30 -6.76
C GLN A 132 -8.44 3.72 -8.01
N TRP A 133 -7.90 3.41 -9.19
CA TRP A 133 -8.40 3.94 -10.46
C TRP A 133 -9.42 3.04 -11.16
N ASN A 134 -9.53 1.80 -10.72
CA ASN A 134 -10.43 0.83 -11.33
C ASN A 134 -11.24 0.07 -10.28
N LYS A 135 -12.37 -0.47 -10.71
CA LYS A 135 -13.23 -1.30 -9.87
C LYS A 135 -12.60 -2.66 -9.66
N VAL A 136 -12.53 -3.08 -8.40
CA VAL A 136 -12.02 -4.40 -7.98
C VAL A 136 -13.00 -5.04 -7.01
N PRO A 137 -12.96 -6.36 -6.82
CA PRO A 137 -13.74 -7.02 -5.78
C PRO A 137 -13.35 -6.50 -4.39
N PHE A 138 -14.29 -6.58 -3.45
CA PHE A 138 -14.12 -6.08 -2.07
C PHE A 138 -12.80 -6.47 -1.39
N PRO A 139 -12.28 -7.72 -1.50
CA PRO A 139 -11.01 -8.08 -0.87
C PRO A 139 -9.79 -7.35 -1.42
N LEU A 140 -9.88 -6.83 -2.64
CA LEU A 140 -8.80 -6.08 -3.30
C LEU A 140 -8.99 -4.55 -3.18
N LEU A 141 -10.03 -4.12 -2.46
CA LEU A 141 -10.30 -2.70 -2.25
C LEU A 141 -9.19 -2.12 -1.36
N CYS A 142 -8.70 -0.97 -1.78
CA CYS A 142 -7.71 -0.23 -1.03
C CYS A 142 -8.35 0.42 0.19
N MET A 143 -8.33 -0.27 1.31
CA MET A 143 -8.83 0.25 2.58
C MET A 143 -7.70 0.86 3.40
N PRO A 144 -7.95 2.00 4.09
CA PRO A 144 -7.00 2.51 5.06
C PRO A 144 -6.86 1.52 6.23
N PRO A 145 -5.68 1.38 6.81
CA PRO A 145 -5.50 0.58 8.02
C PRO A 145 -6.31 1.21 9.15
N VAL A 146 -7.18 0.39 9.76
CA VAL A 146 -8.10 0.83 10.80
C VAL A 146 -7.71 0.16 12.12
N SER A 147 -7.59 0.95 13.19
CA SER A 147 -7.43 0.42 14.54
C SER A 147 -8.78 0.08 15.17
N LEU A 148 -8.85 -1.02 15.90
CA LEU A 148 -10.03 -1.36 16.70
C LEU A 148 -10.13 -0.42 17.90
N THR A 149 -11.35 -0.05 18.27
CA THR A 149 -11.69 0.98 19.26
C THR A 149 -11.02 0.84 20.64
N TYR A 150 -10.60 -0.36 21.01
CA TYR A 150 -10.00 -0.67 22.31
C TYR A 150 -8.47 -0.76 22.31
N PHE A 151 -7.86 -0.77 21.13
CA PHE A 151 -6.41 -0.84 20.96
C PHE A 151 -6.00 0.15 19.88
N ASN A 152 -5.70 1.36 20.30
CA ASN A 152 -4.96 2.26 19.43
C ASN A 152 -3.58 1.69 19.26
N ASP A 153 -3.34 1.11 18.08
CA ASP A 153 -1.98 0.83 17.68
C ASP A 153 -1.25 2.16 17.52
N VAL A 154 -0.09 2.28 18.16
CA VAL A 154 0.74 3.51 18.15
C VAL A 154 1.32 3.78 16.74
N ASN A 155 0.88 3.04 15.75
CA ASN A 155 1.26 3.22 14.36
C ASN A 155 0.55 4.46 13.81
N ASP A 156 1.32 5.50 13.46
CA ASP A 156 0.85 6.77 12.90
C ASP A 156 0.02 6.63 11.60
N GLU A 157 -0.09 5.42 11.07
CA GLU A 157 -0.78 5.10 9.82
C GLU A 157 -2.20 4.52 10.02
N THR A 158 -2.69 4.40 11.28
CA THR A 158 -4.00 3.83 11.56
C THR A 158 -5.07 4.89 11.80
N PHE A 159 -6.29 4.62 11.33
CA PHE A 159 -7.46 5.47 11.52
C PHE A 159 -8.45 4.85 12.51
N ASP A 160 -9.16 5.67 13.27
CA ASP A 160 -10.20 5.21 14.18
C ASP A 160 -11.46 4.79 13.38
N PHE A 161 -11.90 3.54 13.58
CA PHE A 161 -13.04 2.97 12.87
C PHE A 161 -14.38 3.67 13.18
N MET A 162 -14.48 4.34 14.31
CA MET A 162 -15.74 4.89 14.80
C MET A 162 -16.08 6.29 14.27
N ARG A 163 -15.20 6.93 13.51
CA ARG A 163 -15.43 8.26 12.97
C ARG A 163 -15.58 8.22 11.45
N ASP A 164 -16.82 8.10 11.02
CA ASP A 164 -17.34 8.45 9.67
C ASP A 164 -16.38 8.21 8.48
N MET A 165 -15.93 6.97 8.31
CA MET A 165 -15.25 6.61 7.08
C MET A 165 -16.28 6.36 5.97
N GLU A 166 -16.43 7.31 5.10
CA GLU A 166 -17.25 7.18 3.90
C GLU A 166 -16.35 6.64 2.76
N PHE A 167 -16.53 5.37 2.41
CA PHE A 167 -15.90 4.79 1.22
C PHE A 167 -16.79 5.03 0.02
N ARG A 168 -16.33 5.85 -0.93
CA ARG A 168 -17.00 6.04 -2.22
C ARG A 168 -16.26 5.24 -3.29
N ASN A 169 -17.02 4.37 -3.93
CA ASN A 169 -16.59 3.61 -5.11
C ASN A 169 -16.93 4.38 -6.38
#